data_5b8088938d7793a6ccdd210f230726b9
#
_entry.id   5b8088938d7793a6ccdd210f230726b9
#
_cell.length_a   1.000
_cell.length_b   1.000
_cell.length_c   1.000
_cell.angle_alpha   90.00
_cell.angle_beta   90.00
_cell.angle_gamma   90.00
#
_symmetry.space_group_name_H-M   'P 1'
#
loop_
_entity.id
_entity.type
_entity.pdbx_description
1 polymer ?
#
loop_
_entity_poly.entity_id
_entity_poly.type
_entity_poly.pdbx_seq_one_letter_code
_entity_poly.pdbx_strand_id
1 'polypeptide(L)'
;MLVRLLVAAIMITFFVVAMRKPKIIPSGLQNVAEIMLDFVRIHIAEEILGKKEGRRFLAVLVPTFFLVLFLNSSSVIPFLNISSNARAGMPLILALFGYIAFIYAGVKRYGFFKYMKSSVVIPNLPVALHLLVIPLEFLSTFILRPATLTIRLLSNMLVGHIILVLLFSATNLFFWQLNGWTALSAVTLAAGIAFTLFECLVIFLQAYIFALLVAVYIDLSLHADEH
;
A
#
# COMPACT_ATOMS: atom_id res chain seq x y z
N MET A 1 -14.28 -13.23 0.90
CA MET A 1 -14.86 -11.99 1.43
C MET A 1 -14.77 -11.92 2.95
N LEU A 2 -15.13 -12.93 3.68
CA LEU A 2 -15.18 -12.96 5.14
C LEU A 2 -13.84 -12.61 5.81
N VAL A 3 -12.72 -13.18 5.33
CA VAL A 3 -11.37 -12.87 5.86
C VAL A 3 -11.02 -11.39 5.75
N ARG A 4 -11.38 -10.72 4.65
CA ARG A 4 -11.10 -9.28 4.46
C ARG A 4 -11.86 -8.41 5.45
N LEU A 5 -13.13 -8.72 5.66
CA LEU A 5 -13.96 -8.02 6.64
C LEU A 5 -13.43 -8.27 8.06
N LEU A 6 -13.01 -9.50 8.35
CA LEU A 6 -12.43 -9.87 9.63
C LEU A 6 -11.12 -9.12 9.88
N VAL A 7 -10.21 -9.05 8.90
CA VAL A 7 -8.95 -8.32 9.01
C VAL A 7 -9.19 -6.82 9.18
N ALA A 8 -10.11 -6.24 8.41
CA ALA A 8 -10.49 -4.84 8.57
C ALA A 8 -11.12 -4.57 9.95
N ALA A 9 -11.98 -5.48 10.44
CA ALA A 9 -12.56 -5.38 11.76
C ALA A 9 -11.51 -5.49 12.88
N ILE A 10 -10.53 -6.39 12.74
CA ILE A 10 -9.38 -6.50 13.66
C ILE A 10 -8.59 -5.19 13.70
N MET A 11 -8.28 -4.61 12.54
CA MET A 11 -7.57 -3.33 12.45
C MET A 11 -8.34 -2.22 13.16
N ILE A 12 -9.62 -2.06 12.85
CA ILE A 12 -10.47 -1.03 13.48
C ILE A 12 -10.55 -1.25 14.98
N THR A 13 -10.78 -2.50 15.42
CA THR A 13 -10.88 -2.86 16.84
C THR A 13 -9.57 -2.57 17.56
N PHE A 14 -8.42 -2.87 16.95
CA PHE A 14 -7.10 -2.57 17.52
C PHE A 14 -6.95 -1.08 17.81
N PHE A 15 -7.21 -0.21 16.83
CA PHE A 15 -7.11 1.25 17.04
C PHE A 15 -8.16 1.79 18.00
N VAL A 16 -9.40 1.31 17.93
CA VAL A 16 -10.46 1.74 18.84
C VAL A 16 -10.13 1.35 20.29
N VAL A 17 -9.63 0.14 20.52
CA VAL A 17 -9.24 -0.33 21.87
C VAL A 17 -8.02 0.42 22.38
N ALA A 18 -6.99 0.60 21.52
CA ALA A 18 -5.77 1.32 21.87
C ALA A 18 -6.03 2.79 22.26
N MET A 19 -6.98 3.45 21.57
CA MET A 19 -7.30 4.87 21.77
C MET A 19 -8.53 5.12 22.67
N ARG A 20 -9.14 4.07 23.26
CA ARG A 20 -10.38 4.22 24.04
C ARG A 20 -10.22 5.05 25.32
N LYS A 21 -9.04 5.01 25.94
CA LYS A 21 -8.73 5.80 27.15
C LYS A 21 -7.33 6.40 27.00
N PRO A 22 -7.17 7.48 26.22
CA PRO A 22 -5.86 8.06 25.98
C PRO A 22 -5.31 8.64 27.28
N LYS A 23 -4.10 8.20 27.64
CA LYS A 23 -3.31 8.76 28.75
C LYS A 23 -2.24 9.69 28.21
N ILE A 24 -1.88 10.72 28.97
CA ILE A 24 -0.81 11.66 28.60
C ILE A 24 0.53 10.93 28.50
N ILE A 25 0.76 9.92 29.35
CA ILE A 25 1.93 9.04 29.25
C ILE A 25 1.40 7.71 28.67
N PRO A 26 1.66 7.44 27.36
CA PRO A 26 1.15 6.24 26.72
C PRO A 26 1.80 4.98 27.30
N SER A 27 1.01 3.94 27.53
CA SER A 27 1.48 2.66 28.04
C SER A 27 0.82 1.48 27.31
N GLY A 28 1.58 0.40 27.10
CA GLY A 28 1.08 -0.83 26.48
C GLY A 28 0.61 -0.63 25.03
N LEU A 29 -0.62 -1.03 24.73
CA LEU A 29 -1.18 -0.98 23.36
C LEU A 29 -1.30 0.44 22.81
N GLN A 30 -1.56 1.43 23.65
CA GLN A 30 -1.62 2.84 23.24
C GLN A 30 -0.26 3.30 22.69
N ASN A 31 0.85 2.98 23.37
CA ASN A 31 2.18 3.35 22.93
C ASN A 31 2.52 2.75 21.55
N VAL A 32 2.15 1.48 21.34
CA VAL A 32 2.34 0.82 20.02
C VAL A 32 1.54 1.53 18.94
N ALA A 33 0.26 1.82 19.20
CA ALA A 33 -0.59 2.50 18.23
C ALA A 33 -0.08 3.94 17.93
N GLU A 34 0.39 4.69 18.93
CA GLU A 34 0.95 6.02 18.75
C GLU A 34 2.24 5.99 17.93
N ILE A 35 3.17 5.06 18.23
CA ILE A 35 4.41 4.89 17.43
C ILE A 35 4.07 4.58 15.97
N MET A 36 3.11 3.71 15.73
CA MET A 36 2.68 3.36 14.39
C MET A 36 2.03 4.56 13.65
N LEU A 37 1.21 5.34 14.35
CA LEU A 37 0.59 6.55 13.80
C LEU A 37 1.62 7.65 13.53
N ASP A 38 2.56 7.86 14.46
CA ASP A 38 3.64 8.84 14.30
C ASP A 38 4.60 8.46 13.18
N PHE A 39 4.84 7.17 12.96
CA PHE A 39 5.60 6.70 11.81
C PHE A 39 4.98 7.19 10.50
N VAL A 40 3.69 6.97 10.29
CA VAL A 40 2.99 7.41 9.08
C VAL A 40 2.95 8.94 8.98
N ARG A 41 2.75 9.60 10.11
CA ARG A 41 2.69 11.05 10.17
C ARG A 41 4.02 11.69 9.80
N ILE A 42 5.11 11.27 10.43
CA ILE A 42 6.43 11.89 10.29
C ILE A 42 7.06 11.51 8.94
N HIS A 43 7.16 10.20 8.67
CA HIS A 43 7.92 9.68 7.52
C HIS A 43 7.14 9.61 6.21
N ILE A 44 5.82 9.84 6.22
CA ILE A 44 5.04 9.85 4.98
C ILE A 44 4.34 11.20 4.81
N ALA A 45 3.53 11.61 5.79
CA ALA A 45 2.70 12.79 5.62
C ALA A 45 3.48 14.10 5.73
N GLU A 46 4.27 14.28 6.79
CA GLU A 46 5.00 15.54 7.03
C GLU A 46 6.24 15.67 6.12
N GLU A 47 6.87 14.55 5.75
CA GLU A 47 8.05 14.55 4.88
C GLU A 47 7.71 14.93 3.44
N ILE A 48 6.57 14.45 2.90
CA ILE A 48 6.16 14.70 1.52
C ILE A 48 5.31 15.96 1.38
N LEU A 49 4.28 16.11 2.23
CA LEU A 49 3.29 17.20 2.13
C LEU A 49 3.62 18.42 3.00
N GLY A 50 4.67 18.33 3.84
CA GLY A 50 4.96 19.32 4.85
C GLY A 50 3.99 19.29 6.05
N LYS A 51 4.32 20.01 7.12
CA LYS A 51 3.58 19.93 8.40
C LYS A 51 2.11 20.36 8.32
N LYS A 52 1.78 21.32 7.46
CA LYS A 52 0.42 21.88 7.37
C LYS A 52 -0.52 20.98 6.58
N GLU A 53 -0.15 20.64 5.37
CA GLU A 53 -0.97 19.79 4.49
C GLU A 53 -0.90 18.32 4.93
N GLY A 54 0.26 17.85 5.42
CA GLY A 54 0.42 16.50 5.95
C GLY A 54 -0.60 16.17 7.03
N ARG A 55 -0.82 17.07 8.00
CA ARG A 55 -1.86 16.90 9.04
C ARG A 55 -3.28 16.81 8.46
N ARG A 56 -3.56 17.55 7.41
CA ARG A 56 -4.87 17.56 6.77
C ARG A 56 -5.19 16.26 6.06
N PHE A 57 -4.18 15.67 5.39
CA PHE A 57 -4.35 14.42 4.65
C PHE A 57 -4.02 13.16 5.47
N LEU A 58 -3.63 13.33 6.74
CA LEU A 58 -3.36 12.20 7.65
C LEU A 58 -4.55 11.24 7.75
N ALA A 59 -5.77 11.78 7.76
CA ALA A 59 -7.00 10.99 7.79
C ALA A 59 -7.18 10.04 6.58
N VAL A 60 -6.46 10.30 5.48
CA VAL A 60 -6.45 9.43 4.29
C VAL A 60 -5.24 8.50 4.30
N LEU A 61 -4.05 9.03 4.63
CA LEU A 61 -2.80 8.28 4.56
C LEU A 61 -2.71 7.18 5.62
N VAL A 62 -3.16 7.45 6.85
CA VAL A 62 -3.16 6.47 7.94
C VAL A 62 -4.02 5.25 7.62
N PRO A 63 -5.31 5.37 7.30
CA PRO A 63 -6.12 4.21 6.93
C PRO A 63 -5.57 3.49 5.71
N THR A 64 -5.04 4.20 4.72
CA THR A 64 -4.46 3.59 3.52
C THR A 64 -3.27 2.71 3.87
N PHE A 65 -2.32 3.22 4.65
CA PHE A 65 -1.15 2.48 5.10
C PHE A 65 -1.55 1.20 5.87
N PHE A 66 -2.40 1.36 6.89
CA PHE A 66 -2.77 0.24 7.75
C PHE A 66 -3.65 -0.77 7.04
N LEU A 67 -4.59 -0.35 6.18
CA LEU A 67 -5.38 -1.27 5.37
C LEU A 67 -4.49 -2.13 4.47
N VAL A 68 -3.53 -1.52 3.77
CA VAL A 68 -2.59 -2.28 2.93
C VAL A 68 -1.75 -3.22 3.79
N LEU A 69 -1.23 -2.75 4.93
CA LEU A 69 -0.40 -3.53 5.84
C LEU A 69 -1.16 -4.76 6.37
N PHE A 70 -2.33 -4.57 6.96
CA PHE A 70 -3.11 -5.64 7.58
C PHE A 70 -3.66 -6.63 6.54
N LEU A 71 -4.14 -6.14 5.39
CA LEU A 71 -4.63 -7.01 4.32
C LEU A 71 -3.51 -7.87 3.72
N ASN A 72 -2.30 -7.32 3.57
CA ASN A 72 -1.16 -8.09 3.08
C ASN A 72 -0.63 -9.04 4.16
N SER A 73 -0.62 -8.65 5.42
CA SER A 73 -0.18 -9.51 6.53
C SER A 73 -1.02 -10.80 6.65
N SER A 74 -2.26 -10.79 6.16
CA SER A 74 -3.11 -11.99 6.18
C SER A 74 -2.58 -13.13 5.29
N SER A 75 -1.67 -12.86 4.35
CA SER A 75 -1.06 -13.90 3.48
C SER A 75 -0.02 -14.75 4.20
N VAL A 76 0.66 -14.17 5.19
CA VAL A 76 1.76 -14.83 5.91
C VAL A 76 1.26 -15.61 7.13
N ILE A 77 0.04 -15.34 7.61
CA ILE A 77 -0.51 -16.04 8.77
C ILE A 77 -0.86 -17.48 8.40
N PRO A 78 -0.19 -18.49 9.03
CA PRO A 78 -0.56 -19.88 8.83
C PRO A 78 -2.04 -20.09 9.20
N PHE A 79 -2.75 -20.97 8.51
CA PHE A 79 -4.21 -21.24 8.60
C PHE A 79 -5.13 -20.22 7.89
N LEU A 80 -4.75 -18.95 7.75
CA LEU A 80 -5.51 -17.98 6.96
C LEU A 80 -5.08 -17.93 5.48
N ASN A 81 -4.07 -18.65 5.08
CA ASN A 81 -3.39 -18.75 3.76
C ASN A 81 -4.26 -18.38 2.50
N ILE A 82 -5.24 -17.53 2.71
CA ILE A 82 -6.13 -16.94 1.70
C ILE A 82 -5.65 -15.50 1.53
N SER A 83 -4.75 -15.33 0.57
CA SER A 83 -4.31 -14.03 0.13
C SER A 83 -5.52 -13.12 -0.13
N SER A 84 -5.76 -12.19 0.80
CA SER A 84 -6.89 -11.26 0.73
C SER A 84 -6.85 -10.42 -0.54
N ASN A 85 -5.66 -10.15 -1.06
CA ASN A 85 -5.43 -9.34 -2.26
C ASN A 85 -5.15 -10.16 -3.54
N ALA A 86 -5.19 -11.51 -3.50
CA ALA A 86 -4.99 -12.36 -4.68
C ALA A 86 -6.07 -12.17 -5.77
N ARG A 87 -7.17 -11.51 -5.43
CA ARG A 87 -8.16 -11.07 -6.42
C ARG A 87 -7.99 -9.58 -6.68
N ALA A 88 -7.86 -9.19 -7.93
CA ALA A 88 -7.63 -7.81 -8.40
C ALA A 88 -8.61 -6.75 -7.83
N GLY A 89 -9.78 -7.18 -7.33
CA GLY A 89 -10.81 -6.27 -6.83
C GLY A 89 -10.39 -5.46 -5.59
N MET A 90 -9.62 -6.02 -4.63
CA MET A 90 -9.21 -5.25 -3.45
C MET A 90 -8.06 -4.27 -3.73
N PRO A 91 -6.98 -4.67 -4.41
CA PRO A 91 -5.97 -3.72 -4.87
C PRO A 91 -6.55 -2.56 -5.67
N LEU A 92 -7.52 -2.83 -6.53
CA LEU A 92 -8.20 -1.82 -7.33
C LEU A 92 -9.03 -0.86 -6.47
N ILE A 93 -9.77 -1.34 -5.47
CA ILE A 93 -10.53 -0.48 -4.55
C ILE A 93 -9.58 0.43 -3.75
N LEU A 94 -8.46 -0.10 -3.25
CA LEU A 94 -7.47 0.69 -2.52
C LEU A 94 -6.81 1.75 -3.41
N ALA A 95 -6.46 1.37 -4.65
CA ALA A 95 -5.92 2.30 -5.63
C ALA A 95 -6.93 3.38 -6.00
N LEU A 96 -8.22 3.02 -6.15
CA LEU A 96 -9.29 3.96 -6.42
C LEU A 96 -9.54 4.92 -5.25
N PHE A 97 -9.42 4.43 -4.02
CA PHE A 97 -9.52 5.28 -2.83
C PHE A 97 -8.40 6.34 -2.80
N GLY A 98 -7.16 5.94 -3.03
CA GLY A 98 -6.04 6.87 -3.17
C GLY A 98 -6.23 7.84 -4.35
N TYR A 99 -6.77 7.36 -5.48
CA TYR A 99 -7.08 8.15 -6.66
C TYR A 99 -8.13 9.22 -6.38
N ILE A 100 -9.22 8.89 -5.71
CA ILE A 100 -10.25 9.85 -5.30
C ILE A 100 -9.66 10.91 -4.37
N ALA A 101 -8.78 10.50 -3.45
CA ALA A 101 -8.17 11.40 -2.49
C ALA A 101 -7.31 12.48 -3.16
N PHE A 102 -6.46 12.12 -4.14
CA PHE A 102 -5.64 13.11 -4.82
C PHE A 102 -6.45 14.01 -5.77
N ILE A 103 -7.45 13.50 -6.48
CA ILE A 103 -8.36 14.33 -7.27
C ILE A 103 -9.09 15.32 -6.36
N TYR A 104 -9.60 14.85 -5.21
CA TYR A 104 -10.26 15.73 -4.24
C TYR A 104 -9.34 16.85 -3.76
N ALA A 105 -8.07 16.54 -3.50
CA ALA A 105 -7.07 17.52 -3.09
C ALA A 105 -6.87 18.62 -4.14
N GLY A 106 -6.69 18.25 -5.41
CA GLY A 106 -6.50 19.18 -6.51
C GLY A 106 -7.75 20.00 -6.82
N VAL A 107 -8.90 19.36 -6.88
CA VAL A 107 -10.18 20.04 -7.14
C VAL A 107 -10.52 21.04 -6.02
N LYS A 108 -10.23 20.71 -4.77
CA LYS A 108 -10.48 21.60 -3.64
C LYS A 108 -9.55 22.82 -3.64
N ARG A 109 -8.34 22.71 -4.18
CA ARG A 109 -7.38 23.82 -4.25
C ARG A 109 -7.63 24.75 -5.43
N TYR A 110 -7.87 24.18 -6.62
CA TYR A 110 -7.94 24.94 -7.87
C TYR A 110 -9.34 25.04 -8.50
N GLY A 111 -10.29 24.21 -8.06
CA GLY A 111 -11.56 24.00 -8.75
C GLY A 111 -11.44 22.99 -9.91
N PHE A 112 -12.54 22.35 -10.27
CA PHE A 112 -12.55 21.21 -11.19
C PHE A 112 -11.95 21.54 -12.58
N PHE A 113 -12.41 22.60 -13.22
CA PHE A 113 -11.98 22.96 -14.58
C PHE A 113 -10.52 23.42 -14.63
N LYS A 114 -10.08 24.22 -13.65
CA LYS A 114 -8.72 24.72 -13.58
C LYS A 114 -7.74 23.57 -13.27
N TYR A 115 -8.10 22.67 -12.34
CA TYR A 115 -7.31 21.50 -12.02
C TYR A 115 -7.12 20.56 -13.22
N MET A 116 -8.21 20.24 -13.95
CA MET A 116 -8.13 19.43 -15.17
C MET A 116 -7.22 20.04 -16.23
N LYS A 117 -7.30 21.35 -16.42
CA LYS A 117 -6.42 22.06 -17.35
C LYS A 117 -4.95 22.05 -16.89
N SER A 118 -4.69 22.35 -15.63
CA SER A 118 -3.34 22.39 -15.04
C SER A 118 -2.69 21.02 -15.00
N SER A 119 -3.44 19.95 -14.75
CA SER A 119 -2.92 18.57 -14.71
C SER A 119 -2.55 18.01 -16.09
N VAL A 120 -3.03 18.61 -17.18
CA VAL A 120 -2.84 18.08 -18.55
C VAL A 120 -1.98 19.01 -19.40
N VAL A 121 -2.03 20.32 -19.11
CA VAL A 121 -1.33 21.35 -19.89
C VAL A 121 -0.13 21.86 -19.10
N ILE A 122 1.07 21.50 -19.53
CA ILE A 122 2.32 22.01 -18.93
C ILE A 122 2.59 23.40 -19.49
N PRO A 123 2.73 24.44 -18.65
CA PRO A 123 3.08 25.78 -19.12
C PRO A 123 4.48 25.81 -19.74
N ASN A 124 4.70 26.76 -20.67
CA ASN A 124 5.99 27.02 -21.33
C ASN A 124 6.48 25.97 -22.34
N LEU A 125 5.63 25.04 -22.82
CA LEU A 125 6.01 24.15 -23.93
C LEU A 125 5.66 24.75 -25.30
N PRO A 126 6.48 24.47 -26.35
CA PRO A 126 6.12 24.78 -27.75
C PRO A 126 4.81 24.09 -28.15
N VAL A 127 3.98 24.78 -28.94
CA VAL A 127 2.63 24.31 -29.35
C VAL A 127 2.67 22.93 -30.01
N ALA A 128 3.70 22.62 -30.78
CA ALA A 128 3.88 21.35 -31.47
C ALA A 128 4.05 20.17 -30.47
N LEU A 129 4.70 20.40 -29.32
CA LEU A 129 4.89 19.40 -28.29
C LEU A 129 3.62 19.19 -27.45
N HIS A 130 2.76 20.18 -27.30
CA HIS A 130 1.49 20.05 -26.58
C HIS A 130 0.60 18.95 -27.17
N LEU A 131 0.61 18.76 -28.47
CA LEU A 131 -0.20 17.72 -29.14
C LEU A 131 0.20 16.30 -28.69
N LEU A 132 1.47 16.09 -28.34
CA LEU A 132 1.97 14.79 -27.89
C LEU A 132 1.92 14.66 -26.35
N VAL A 133 2.22 15.73 -25.62
CA VAL A 133 2.32 15.73 -24.17
C VAL A 133 0.94 15.65 -23.51
N ILE A 134 -0.06 16.35 -24.03
CA ILE A 134 -1.42 16.34 -23.49
C ILE A 134 -1.99 14.91 -23.36
N PRO A 135 -2.05 14.08 -24.42
CA PRO A 135 -2.58 12.73 -24.29
C PRO A 135 -1.71 11.84 -23.41
N LEU A 136 -0.39 12.06 -23.37
CA LEU A 136 0.54 11.29 -22.56
C LEU A 136 0.37 11.62 -21.08
N GLU A 137 0.25 12.89 -20.71
CA GLU A 137 0.04 13.32 -19.33
C GLU A 137 -1.36 12.90 -18.82
N PHE A 138 -2.38 12.99 -19.68
CA PHE A 138 -3.69 12.46 -19.38
C PHE A 138 -3.65 10.96 -19.10
N LEU A 139 -3.00 10.18 -19.97
CA LEU A 139 -2.85 8.74 -19.81
C LEU A 139 -2.07 8.41 -18.52
N SER A 140 -0.97 9.13 -18.27
CA SER A 140 -0.13 8.97 -17.09
C SER A 140 -0.92 9.22 -15.81
N THR A 141 -1.55 10.38 -15.70
CA THR A 141 -2.21 10.81 -14.46
C THR A 141 -3.48 10.04 -14.18
N PHE A 142 -4.32 9.78 -15.19
CA PHE A 142 -5.65 9.21 -14.98
C PHE A 142 -5.71 7.69 -15.12
N ILE A 143 -4.80 7.07 -15.86
CA ILE A 143 -4.81 5.63 -16.11
C ILE A 143 -3.61 4.93 -15.49
N LEU A 144 -2.37 5.41 -15.76
CA LEU A 144 -1.20 4.70 -15.30
C LEU A 144 -1.00 4.75 -13.78
N ARG A 145 -1.25 5.87 -13.12
CA ARG A 145 -1.10 5.98 -11.66
C ARG A 145 -1.95 4.96 -10.90
N PRO A 146 -3.28 4.86 -11.09
CA PRO A 146 -4.08 3.84 -10.40
C PRO A 146 -3.77 2.42 -10.88
N ALA A 147 -3.45 2.23 -12.17
CA ALA A 147 -3.09 0.91 -12.69
C ALA A 147 -1.80 0.37 -12.08
N THR A 148 -0.75 1.19 -12.01
CA THR A 148 0.53 0.78 -11.41
C THR A 148 0.43 0.48 -9.92
N LEU A 149 -0.35 1.25 -9.17
CA LEU A 149 -0.65 0.95 -7.76
C LEU A 149 -1.35 -0.40 -7.60
N THR A 150 -2.36 -0.67 -8.44
CA THR A 150 -3.11 -1.94 -8.42
C THR A 150 -2.23 -3.13 -8.79
N ILE A 151 -1.48 -3.03 -9.90
CA ILE A 151 -0.60 -4.10 -10.39
C ILE A 151 0.49 -4.40 -9.37
N ARG A 152 1.10 -3.39 -8.74
CA ARG A 152 2.13 -3.56 -7.72
C ARG A 152 1.63 -4.37 -6.52
N LEU A 153 0.44 -4.02 -5.99
CA LEU A 153 -0.17 -4.77 -4.89
C LEU A 153 -0.48 -6.22 -5.31
N LEU A 154 -1.06 -6.41 -6.48
CA LEU A 154 -1.44 -7.72 -7.00
C LEU A 154 -0.20 -8.60 -7.25
N SER A 155 0.80 -8.08 -7.96
CA SER A 155 1.99 -8.85 -8.35
C SER A 155 2.80 -9.28 -7.14
N ASN A 156 3.03 -8.38 -6.18
CA ASN A 156 3.78 -8.71 -4.98
C ASN A 156 3.15 -9.88 -4.23
N MET A 157 1.85 -9.86 -4.09
CA MET A 157 1.12 -10.86 -3.35
C MET A 157 0.99 -12.19 -4.09
N LEU A 158 0.82 -12.17 -5.42
CA LEU A 158 0.79 -13.39 -6.23
C LEU A 158 2.15 -14.09 -6.21
N VAL A 159 3.23 -13.34 -6.43
CA VAL A 159 4.59 -13.90 -6.46
C VAL A 159 4.98 -14.47 -5.09
N GLY A 160 4.76 -13.74 -4.00
CA GLY A 160 5.05 -14.20 -2.65
C GLY A 160 4.32 -15.51 -2.33
N HIS A 161 3.02 -15.56 -2.62
CA HIS A 161 2.21 -16.76 -2.37
C HIS A 161 2.65 -17.96 -3.21
N ILE A 162 2.94 -17.78 -4.50
CA ILE A 162 3.40 -18.86 -5.39
C ILE A 162 4.73 -19.44 -4.89
N ILE A 163 5.68 -18.60 -4.51
CA ILE A 163 7.01 -19.04 -4.02
C ILE A 163 6.86 -19.80 -2.70
N LEU A 164 6.06 -19.31 -1.75
CA LEU A 164 5.81 -20.00 -0.48
C LEU A 164 5.17 -21.38 -0.69
N VAL A 165 4.13 -21.47 -1.53
CA VAL A 165 3.47 -22.73 -1.85
C VAL A 165 4.46 -23.71 -2.49
N LEU A 166 5.31 -23.23 -3.40
CA LEU A 166 6.31 -24.05 -4.06
C LEU A 166 7.34 -24.59 -3.08
N LEU A 167 7.89 -23.75 -2.19
CA LEU A 167 8.88 -24.16 -1.21
C LEU A 167 8.31 -25.16 -0.20
N PHE A 168 7.13 -24.91 0.34
CA PHE A 168 6.51 -25.84 1.30
C PHE A 168 6.03 -27.14 0.63
N SER A 169 5.54 -27.09 -0.61
CA SER A 169 5.21 -28.30 -1.37
C SER A 169 6.43 -29.13 -1.70
N ALA A 170 7.55 -28.50 -2.06
CA ALA A 170 8.83 -29.19 -2.28
C ALA A 170 9.31 -29.85 -1.00
N THR A 171 9.23 -29.15 0.14
CA THR A 171 9.58 -29.68 1.46
C THR A 171 8.77 -30.94 1.77
N ASN A 172 7.46 -30.91 1.54
CA ASN A 172 6.57 -32.05 1.76
C ASN A 172 6.93 -33.22 0.85
N LEU A 173 7.15 -32.98 -0.44
CA LEU A 173 7.54 -34.02 -1.40
C LEU A 173 8.85 -34.70 -1.00
N PHE A 174 9.89 -33.97 -0.65
CA PHE A 174 11.19 -34.54 -0.27
C PHE A 174 11.14 -35.26 1.07
N PHE A 175 10.30 -34.78 2.00
CA PHE A 175 10.15 -35.41 3.32
C PHE A 175 9.58 -36.85 3.22
N TRP A 176 8.60 -37.08 2.35
CA TRP A 176 7.95 -38.38 2.20
C TRP A 176 8.72 -39.39 1.33
N GLN A 177 9.78 -38.97 0.61
CA GLN A 177 10.53 -39.87 -0.26
C GLN A 177 11.47 -40.84 0.49
N LEU A 178 11.73 -40.66 1.80
CA LEU A 178 12.52 -41.54 2.70
C LEU A 178 13.87 -42.02 2.15
N ASN A 179 14.46 -41.32 1.18
CA ASN A 179 15.72 -41.62 0.53
C ASN A 179 16.75 -40.49 0.88
N GLY A 180 17.95 -40.54 0.32
CA GLY A 180 18.96 -39.46 0.49
C GLY A 180 18.46 -38.04 0.15
N TRP A 181 17.35 -37.93 -0.58
CA TRP A 181 16.63 -36.69 -0.87
C TRP A 181 15.96 -36.03 0.36
N THR A 182 15.81 -36.78 1.47
CA THR A 182 15.25 -36.23 2.73
C THR A 182 16.11 -35.07 3.27
N ALA A 183 17.41 -35.07 3.00
CA ALA A 183 18.27 -33.94 3.37
C ALA A 183 17.89 -32.63 2.65
N LEU A 184 17.39 -32.73 1.41
CA LEU A 184 16.89 -31.55 0.67
C LEU A 184 15.61 -30.96 1.30
N SER A 185 14.81 -31.77 2.03
CA SER A 185 13.64 -31.23 2.74
C SER A 185 14.02 -30.21 3.81
N ALA A 186 15.14 -30.40 4.49
CA ALA A 186 15.66 -29.46 5.48
C ALA A 186 16.10 -28.14 4.80
N VAL A 187 16.72 -28.22 3.64
CA VAL A 187 17.13 -27.03 2.86
C VAL A 187 15.91 -26.26 2.35
N THR A 188 14.93 -26.94 1.77
CA THR A 188 13.70 -26.27 1.28
C THR A 188 12.87 -25.71 2.41
N LEU A 189 12.83 -26.34 3.59
CA LEU A 189 12.17 -25.82 4.78
C LEU A 189 12.88 -24.54 5.28
N ALA A 190 14.20 -24.58 5.40
CA ALA A 190 14.98 -23.41 5.80
C ALA A 190 14.81 -22.25 4.82
N ALA A 191 14.81 -22.52 3.52
CA ALA A 191 14.51 -21.53 2.48
C ALA A 191 13.08 -20.98 2.60
N GLY A 192 12.10 -21.82 2.90
CA GLY A 192 10.71 -21.42 3.12
C GLY A 192 10.57 -20.47 4.32
N ILE A 193 11.23 -20.77 5.43
CA ILE A 193 11.24 -19.90 6.63
C ILE A 193 11.94 -18.57 6.31
N ALA A 194 13.10 -18.60 5.67
CA ALA A 194 13.82 -17.38 5.28
C ALA A 194 12.99 -16.51 4.33
N PHE A 195 12.31 -17.14 3.37
CA PHE A 195 11.42 -16.42 2.45
C PHE A 195 10.19 -15.84 3.16
N THR A 196 9.64 -16.53 4.16
CA THR A 196 8.54 -15.99 4.98
C THR A 196 8.95 -14.72 5.72
N LEU A 197 10.14 -14.69 6.29
CA LEU A 197 10.70 -13.49 6.94
C LEU A 197 10.91 -12.35 5.93
N PHE A 198 11.43 -12.68 4.76
CA PHE A 198 11.55 -11.73 3.66
C PHE A 198 10.20 -11.18 3.22
N GLU A 199 9.17 -12.02 3.12
CA GLU A 199 7.81 -11.60 2.76
C GLU A 199 7.21 -10.66 3.81
N CYS A 200 7.46 -10.87 5.10
CA CYS A 200 7.06 -9.92 6.15
C CYS A 200 7.66 -8.52 5.93
N LEU A 201 8.93 -8.45 5.56
CA LEU A 201 9.59 -7.19 5.22
C LEU A 201 8.97 -6.54 3.99
N VAL A 202 8.72 -7.34 2.96
CA VAL A 202 8.11 -6.87 1.70
C VAL A 202 6.69 -6.34 1.93
N ILE A 203 5.89 -6.98 2.79
CA ILE A 203 4.54 -6.53 3.18
C ILE A 203 4.59 -5.13 3.81
N PHE A 204 5.53 -4.92 4.75
CA PHE A 204 5.71 -3.62 5.37
C PHE A 204 6.16 -2.56 4.35
N LEU A 205 7.17 -2.88 3.55
CA LEU A 205 7.67 -2.01 2.50
C LEU A 205 6.58 -1.66 1.48
N GLN A 206 5.73 -2.62 1.14
CA GLN A 206 4.62 -2.41 0.20
C GLN A 206 3.58 -1.42 0.75
N ALA A 207 3.23 -1.54 2.05
CA ALA A 207 2.32 -0.60 2.69
C ALA A 207 2.92 0.81 2.74
N TYR A 208 4.22 0.90 3.05
CA TYR A 208 4.96 2.16 3.07
C TYR A 208 4.98 2.83 1.68
N ILE A 209 5.42 2.11 0.64
CA ILE A 209 5.50 2.64 -0.72
C ILE A 209 4.12 3.02 -1.26
N PHE A 210 3.08 2.24 -0.93
CA PHE A 210 1.72 2.56 -1.38
C PHE A 210 1.22 3.88 -0.78
N ALA A 211 1.35 4.06 0.52
CA ALA A 211 0.96 5.29 1.20
C ALA A 211 1.83 6.50 0.77
N LEU A 212 3.12 6.28 0.57
CA LEU A 212 4.05 7.29 0.07
C LEU A 212 3.68 7.74 -1.34
N LEU A 213 3.34 6.83 -2.25
CA LEU A 213 2.90 7.19 -3.60
C LEU A 213 1.57 7.96 -3.58
N VAL A 214 0.64 7.60 -2.70
CA VAL A 214 -0.60 8.38 -2.52
C VAL A 214 -0.27 9.78 -2.02
N ALA A 215 0.66 9.93 -1.07
CA ALA A 215 1.11 11.24 -0.58
C ALA A 215 1.75 12.08 -1.69
N VAL A 216 2.66 11.49 -2.49
CA VAL A 216 3.30 12.15 -3.65
C VAL A 216 2.26 12.58 -4.68
N TYR A 217 1.25 11.75 -4.97
CA TYR A 217 0.20 12.13 -5.91
C TYR A 217 -0.68 13.25 -5.38
N ILE A 218 -0.93 13.30 -4.07
CA ILE A 218 -1.61 14.44 -3.44
C ILE A 218 -0.75 15.69 -3.55
N ASP A 219 0.55 15.60 -3.31
CA ASP A 219 1.48 16.72 -3.42
C ASP A 219 1.53 17.29 -4.83
N LEU A 220 1.72 16.44 -5.84
CA LEU A 220 1.67 16.81 -7.25
C LEU A 220 0.34 17.47 -7.63
N SER A 221 -0.76 17.01 -7.06
CA SER A 221 -2.08 17.59 -7.29
C SER A 221 -2.26 18.95 -6.62
N LEU A 222 -1.59 19.18 -5.48
CA LEU A 222 -1.59 20.47 -4.78
C LEU A 222 -0.69 21.50 -5.46
N HIS A 223 0.36 21.08 -6.17
CA HIS A 223 1.32 21.95 -6.86
C HIS A 223 1.19 21.89 -8.40
N ALA A 224 0.01 21.56 -8.89
CA ALA A 224 -0.25 21.38 -10.32
C ALA A 224 -0.04 22.65 -11.18
N ASP A 225 0.00 23.84 -10.59
CA ASP A 225 0.26 25.11 -11.28
C ASP A 225 1.78 25.46 -11.33
N GLU A 226 2.64 24.73 -10.61
CA GLU A 226 4.10 25.02 -10.51
C GLU A 226 4.95 24.20 -11.49
N HIS A 227 4.32 23.27 -12.23
CA HIS A 227 4.96 22.40 -13.24
C HIS A 227 4.61 22.87 -14.68
#